data_9ee9be76c3d5ed9f04ad8cc304be24d7
#
_entry.id   9ee9be76c3d5ed9f04ad8cc304be24d7
#
_cell.length_a   1.000
_cell.length_b   1.000
_cell.length_c   1.000
_cell.angle_alpha   90.00
_cell.angle_beta   90.00
_cell.angle_gamma   90.00
#
_symmetry.space_group_name_H-M   'P 1'
#
loop_
_entity.id
_entity.type
_entity.pdbx_description
1 polymer ?
#
loop_
_entity_poly.entity_id
_entity_poly.type
_entity_poly.pdbx_seq_one_letter_code
_entity_poly.pdbx_strand_id
1 'polypeptide(L)'
;MGRSAERNQRMRDERREQILAVALELFAARGLAATKIGDIARRARIAQGLLYHYFPSKDVIYLELIRGAFEEMNVAARGLEKLPLPPGEKVRRALDALVAGLTENEDTARYYLLIAQASASEATPKPVQTLIRAERALPYEVMARIFRAGQRDGSVREGDPEELAVLFWVLIRGLAIHRATWGHGFRAPPVSALTRIFLFEG
;
A
#
# COMPACT_ATOMS: atom_id res chain seq x y z
N MET A 1 -5.57 2.17 39.24
CA MET A 1 -4.58 2.93 38.39
C MET A 1 -4.48 2.46 36.93
N GLY A 2 -4.72 1.18 36.58
CA GLY A 2 -4.62 0.67 35.19
C GLY A 2 -5.55 1.33 34.17
N ARG A 3 -6.85 1.44 34.47
CA ARG A 3 -7.87 1.95 33.51
C ARG A 3 -7.62 3.38 33.00
N SER A 4 -7.02 4.26 33.80
CA SER A 4 -6.69 5.64 33.37
C SER A 4 -5.49 5.65 32.42
N ALA A 5 -4.48 4.83 32.70
CA ALA A 5 -3.29 4.71 31.84
C ALA A 5 -3.66 4.08 30.47
N GLU A 6 -4.47 3.03 30.47
CA GLU A 6 -4.97 2.39 29.23
C GLU A 6 -5.81 3.35 28.39
N ARG A 7 -6.69 4.15 29.02
CA ARG A 7 -7.48 5.16 28.31
C ARG A 7 -6.59 6.24 27.69
N ASN A 8 -5.59 6.71 28.44
CA ASN A 8 -4.65 7.72 27.94
C ASN A 8 -3.81 7.19 26.78
N GLN A 9 -3.39 5.92 26.84
CA GLN A 9 -2.66 5.29 25.74
C GLN A 9 -3.55 5.18 24.50
N ARG A 10 -4.78 4.68 24.63
CA ARG A 10 -5.74 4.62 23.51
C ARG A 10 -5.96 5.98 22.85
N MET A 11 -6.21 7.02 23.65
CA MET A 11 -6.39 8.38 23.13
C MET A 11 -5.15 8.88 22.39
N ARG A 12 -3.96 8.49 22.84
CA ARG A 12 -2.70 8.84 22.20
C ARG A 12 -2.54 8.12 20.85
N ASP A 13 -2.86 6.84 20.80
CA ASP A 13 -2.80 6.03 19.59
C ASP A 13 -3.82 6.51 18.55
N GLU A 14 -5.07 6.76 18.93
CA GLU A 14 -6.11 7.33 18.08
C GLU A 14 -5.69 8.69 17.49
N ARG A 15 -5.06 9.53 18.31
CA ARG A 15 -4.57 10.83 17.82
C ARG A 15 -3.41 10.68 16.84
N ARG A 16 -2.54 9.72 17.08
CA ARG A 16 -1.42 9.42 16.20
C ARG A 16 -1.91 8.94 14.83
N GLU A 17 -2.87 8.04 14.80
CA GLU A 17 -3.51 7.55 13.59
C GLU A 17 -4.24 8.67 12.84
N GLN A 18 -4.94 9.54 13.54
CA GLN A 18 -5.57 10.72 12.92
C GLN A 18 -4.55 11.63 12.21
N ILE A 19 -3.37 11.84 12.82
CA ILE A 19 -2.29 12.63 12.20
C ILE A 19 -1.77 11.92 10.95
N LEU A 20 -1.56 10.61 11.02
CA LEU A 20 -1.09 9.81 9.89
C LEU A 20 -2.09 9.82 8.72
N ALA A 21 -3.37 9.65 8.97
CA ALA A 21 -4.41 9.69 7.93
C ALA A 21 -4.45 11.05 7.20
N VAL A 22 -4.42 12.15 7.97
CA VAL A 22 -4.37 13.51 7.40
C VAL A 22 -3.07 13.74 6.61
N ALA A 23 -1.95 13.25 7.11
CA ALA A 23 -0.66 13.39 6.45
C ALA A 23 -0.61 12.60 5.14
N LEU A 24 -1.17 11.37 5.12
CA LEU A 24 -1.31 10.54 3.92
C LEU A 24 -2.09 11.29 2.83
N GLU A 25 -3.24 11.86 3.18
CA GLU A 25 -4.05 12.67 2.25
C GLU A 25 -3.25 13.83 1.64
N LEU A 26 -2.54 14.60 2.48
CA LEU A 26 -1.77 15.75 2.04
C LEU A 26 -0.53 15.37 1.22
N PHE A 27 0.20 14.34 1.63
CA PHE A 27 1.38 13.87 0.91
C PHE A 27 1.01 13.24 -0.44
N ALA A 28 -0.06 12.46 -0.50
CA ALA A 28 -0.54 11.88 -1.76
C ALA A 28 -0.96 12.98 -2.75
N ALA A 29 -1.62 14.04 -2.27
CA ALA A 29 -2.12 15.12 -3.11
C ALA A 29 -1.03 16.12 -3.57
N ARG A 30 -0.03 16.41 -2.74
CA ARG A 30 0.93 17.52 -2.95
C ARG A 30 2.39 17.09 -2.95
N GLY A 31 2.67 15.85 -2.57
CA GLY A 31 4.03 15.36 -2.32
C GLY A 31 4.63 15.84 -1.00
N LEU A 32 5.74 15.24 -0.61
CA LEU A 32 6.46 15.55 0.63
C LEU A 32 6.98 17.00 0.64
N ALA A 33 7.56 17.46 -0.46
CA ALA A 33 8.20 18.76 -0.55
C ALA A 33 7.22 19.91 -0.30
N ALA A 34 6.06 19.90 -0.94
CA ALA A 34 5.06 20.96 -0.87
C ALA A 34 4.18 20.90 0.40
N THR A 35 4.22 19.81 1.16
CA THR A 35 3.45 19.68 2.40
C THR A 35 4.22 20.26 3.58
N LYS A 36 3.60 21.19 4.31
CA LYS A 36 4.17 21.78 5.54
C LYS A 36 3.57 21.10 6.77
N ILE A 37 4.36 20.98 7.85
CA ILE A 37 3.89 20.37 9.10
C ILE A 37 2.72 21.14 9.71
N GLY A 38 2.67 22.46 9.55
CA GLY A 38 1.57 23.30 9.96
C GLY A 38 0.25 23.03 9.21
N ASP A 39 0.33 22.56 7.95
CA ASP A 39 -0.86 22.15 7.18
C ASP A 39 -1.45 20.86 7.73
N ILE A 40 -0.58 19.90 8.13
CA ILE A 40 -0.98 18.66 8.78
C ILE A 40 -1.66 18.97 10.12
N ALA A 41 -1.04 19.80 10.97
CA ALA A 41 -1.60 20.18 12.26
C ALA A 41 -2.98 20.85 12.13
N ARG A 42 -3.09 21.81 11.22
CA ARG A 42 -4.35 22.54 10.94
C ARG A 42 -5.44 21.57 10.45
N ARG A 43 -5.13 20.67 9.53
CA ARG A 43 -6.07 19.70 8.98
C ARG A 43 -6.48 18.66 10.02
N ALA A 44 -5.56 18.24 10.89
CA ALA A 44 -5.81 17.35 12.02
C ALA A 44 -6.50 18.05 13.21
N ARG A 45 -6.73 19.37 13.12
CA ARG A 45 -7.34 20.20 14.15
C ARG A 45 -6.62 20.12 15.48
N ILE A 46 -5.30 20.18 15.45
CA ILE A 46 -4.44 20.22 16.65
C ILE A 46 -3.45 21.39 16.56
N ALA A 47 -2.96 21.82 17.74
CA ALA A 47 -1.85 22.79 17.78
C ALA A 47 -0.57 22.17 17.18
N GLN A 48 0.19 22.97 16.44
CA GLN A 48 1.43 22.50 15.82
C GLN A 48 2.45 22.01 16.89
N GLY A 49 2.50 22.63 18.06
CA GLY A 49 3.32 22.17 19.18
C GLY A 49 2.93 20.76 19.65
N LEU A 50 1.64 20.46 19.67
CA LEU A 50 1.15 19.11 20.01
C LEU A 50 1.55 18.09 18.95
N LEU A 51 1.52 18.44 17.66
CA LEU A 51 1.97 17.55 16.60
C LEU A 51 3.43 17.15 16.78
N TYR A 52 4.31 18.09 17.15
CA TYR A 52 5.72 17.80 17.43
C TYR A 52 5.95 16.83 18.59
N HIS A 53 5.01 16.69 19.54
CA HIS A 53 5.08 15.65 20.57
C HIS A 53 4.83 14.23 20.02
N TYR A 54 4.13 14.10 18.91
CA TYR A 54 3.90 12.82 18.24
C TYR A 54 4.97 12.51 17.20
N PHE A 55 5.35 13.51 16.42
CA PHE A 55 6.26 13.36 15.29
C PHE A 55 7.25 14.53 15.23
N PRO A 56 8.53 14.29 15.37
CA PRO A 56 9.56 15.37 15.40
C PRO A 56 9.71 16.09 14.07
N SER A 57 9.29 15.50 12.95
CA SER A 57 9.33 16.13 11.63
C SER A 57 8.30 15.49 10.67
N LYS A 58 8.02 16.17 9.56
CA LYS A 58 7.19 15.61 8.48
C LYS A 58 7.85 14.39 7.82
N ASP A 59 9.17 14.32 7.80
CA ASP A 59 9.92 13.22 7.22
C ASP A 59 9.74 11.94 8.03
N VAL A 60 9.60 12.06 9.36
CA VAL A 60 9.28 10.93 10.25
C VAL A 60 7.86 10.43 10.00
N ILE A 61 6.89 11.32 9.82
CA ILE A 61 5.52 10.96 9.45
C ILE A 61 5.53 10.21 8.10
N TYR A 62 6.26 10.74 7.13
CA TYR A 62 6.38 10.16 5.79
C TYR A 62 7.00 8.76 5.82
N LEU A 63 8.10 8.60 6.56
CA LEU A 63 8.77 7.32 6.76
C LEU A 63 7.82 6.29 7.39
N GLU A 64 7.04 6.71 8.37
CA GLU A 64 6.12 5.82 9.06
C GLU A 64 4.96 5.36 8.18
N LEU A 65 4.39 6.26 7.39
CA LEU A 65 3.35 5.90 6.43
C LEU A 65 3.84 4.86 5.42
N ILE A 66 5.06 5.06 4.87
CA ILE A 66 5.63 4.11 3.92
C ILE A 66 5.98 2.79 4.59
N ARG A 67 6.46 2.82 5.84
CA ARG A 67 6.75 1.62 6.64
C ARG A 67 5.48 0.79 6.86
N GLY A 68 4.42 1.42 7.35
CA GLY A 68 3.13 0.75 7.59
C GLY A 68 2.57 0.12 6.31
N ALA A 69 2.63 0.84 5.18
CA ALA A 69 2.18 0.32 3.89
C ALA A 69 2.95 -0.93 3.45
N PHE A 70 4.29 -0.95 3.60
CA PHE A 70 5.08 -2.15 3.28
C PHE A 70 4.86 -3.29 4.27
N GLU A 71 4.72 -3.00 5.55
CA GLU A 71 4.42 -4.01 6.58
C GLU A 71 3.11 -4.72 6.27
N GLU A 72 2.03 -3.98 5.99
CA GLU A 72 0.74 -4.54 5.60
C GLU A 72 0.82 -5.35 4.31
N MET A 73 1.46 -4.81 3.27
CA MET A 73 1.64 -5.48 1.98
C MET A 73 2.43 -6.79 2.14
N ASN A 74 3.52 -6.77 2.91
CA ASN A 74 4.37 -7.93 3.14
C ASN A 74 3.67 -8.99 4.00
N VAL A 75 2.89 -8.60 5.00
CA VAL A 75 2.04 -9.50 5.79
C VAL A 75 0.99 -10.15 4.90
N ALA A 76 0.30 -9.37 4.06
CA ALA A 76 -0.70 -9.89 3.14
C ALA A 76 -0.10 -10.87 2.12
N ALA A 77 1.07 -10.54 1.55
CA ALA A 77 1.76 -11.42 0.61
C ALA A 77 2.16 -12.76 1.24
N ARG A 78 2.78 -12.73 2.44
CA ARG A 78 3.12 -13.97 3.19
C ARG A 78 1.88 -14.77 3.58
N GLY A 79 0.80 -14.07 3.95
CA GLY A 79 -0.48 -14.70 4.26
C GLY A 79 -1.06 -15.44 3.05
N LEU A 80 -1.09 -14.77 1.89
CA LEU A 80 -1.55 -15.36 0.63
C LEU A 80 -0.75 -16.62 0.25
N GLU A 81 0.57 -16.56 0.37
CA GLU A 81 1.45 -17.70 0.05
C GLU A 81 1.12 -18.93 0.88
N LYS A 82 0.80 -18.74 2.17
CA LYS A 82 0.51 -19.83 3.14
C LYS A 82 -0.90 -20.40 3.03
N LEU A 83 -1.81 -19.76 2.28
CA LEU A 83 -3.18 -20.27 2.15
C LEU A 83 -3.17 -21.69 1.55
N PRO A 84 -4.00 -22.62 2.07
CA PRO A 84 -4.16 -23.97 1.52
C PRO A 84 -5.07 -23.97 0.27
N LEU A 85 -4.70 -23.16 -0.73
CA LEU A 85 -5.43 -22.98 -1.97
C LEU A 85 -4.54 -23.34 -3.17
N PRO A 86 -5.14 -23.84 -4.28
CA PRO A 86 -4.42 -23.98 -5.55
C PRO A 86 -3.82 -22.64 -6.01
N PRO A 87 -2.68 -22.64 -6.70
CA PRO A 87 -2.00 -21.43 -7.15
C PRO A 87 -2.89 -20.45 -7.92
N GLY A 88 -3.70 -20.95 -8.88
CA GLY A 88 -4.64 -20.10 -9.63
C GLY A 88 -5.67 -19.39 -8.73
N GLU A 89 -6.17 -20.09 -7.68
CA GLU A 89 -7.07 -19.49 -6.70
C GLU A 89 -6.38 -18.42 -5.84
N LYS A 90 -5.10 -18.59 -5.51
CA LYS A 90 -4.33 -17.55 -4.82
C LYS A 90 -4.23 -16.28 -5.68
N VAL A 91 -4.00 -16.42 -7.00
CA VAL A 91 -3.97 -15.28 -7.93
C VAL A 91 -5.34 -14.57 -7.98
N ARG A 92 -6.46 -15.32 -8.10
CA ARG A 92 -7.83 -14.76 -8.05
C ARG A 92 -8.04 -13.97 -6.76
N ARG A 93 -7.76 -14.60 -5.62
CA ARG A 93 -7.94 -13.99 -4.31
C ARG A 93 -7.10 -12.74 -4.11
N ALA A 94 -5.87 -12.72 -4.64
CA ALA A 94 -5.03 -11.51 -4.61
C ALA A 94 -5.67 -10.37 -5.41
N LEU A 95 -6.13 -10.66 -6.64
CA LEU A 95 -6.80 -9.67 -7.49
C LEU A 95 -8.10 -9.17 -6.86
N ASP A 96 -8.95 -10.07 -6.33
CA ASP A 96 -10.18 -9.70 -5.65
C ASP A 96 -9.92 -8.76 -4.47
N ALA A 97 -8.99 -9.13 -3.59
CA ALA A 97 -8.67 -8.33 -2.40
C ALA A 97 -8.07 -6.95 -2.76
N LEU A 98 -7.17 -6.90 -3.75
CA LEU A 98 -6.53 -5.66 -4.18
C LEU A 98 -7.50 -4.73 -4.90
N VAL A 99 -8.36 -5.26 -5.78
CA VAL A 99 -9.39 -4.47 -6.48
C VAL A 99 -10.45 -3.98 -5.49
N ALA A 100 -10.92 -4.83 -4.57
CA ALA A 100 -11.84 -4.44 -3.51
C ALA A 100 -11.23 -3.32 -2.64
N GLY A 101 -9.98 -3.46 -2.19
CA GLY A 101 -9.29 -2.43 -1.43
C GLY A 101 -9.21 -1.09 -2.16
N LEU A 102 -8.90 -1.10 -3.47
CA LEU A 102 -8.87 0.12 -4.29
C LEU A 102 -10.25 0.74 -4.51
N THR A 103 -11.30 -0.06 -4.49
CA THR A 103 -12.67 0.42 -4.73
C THR A 103 -13.30 0.97 -3.45
N GLU A 104 -13.12 0.29 -2.34
CA GLU A 104 -13.81 0.53 -1.08
C GLU A 104 -13.06 1.52 -0.17
N ASN A 105 -11.73 1.59 -0.29
CA ASN A 105 -10.90 2.42 0.57
C ASN A 105 -9.98 3.35 -0.24
N GLU A 106 -10.24 4.65 -0.16
CA GLU A 106 -9.44 5.68 -0.85
C GLU A 106 -7.98 5.70 -0.38
N ASP A 107 -7.71 5.37 0.87
CA ASP A 107 -6.36 5.39 1.43
C ASP A 107 -5.47 4.32 0.80
N THR A 108 -6.05 3.20 0.36
CA THR A 108 -5.32 2.18 -0.40
C THR A 108 -4.66 2.78 -1.65
N ALA A 109 -5.41 3.53 -2.44
CA ALA A 109 -4.86 4.19 -3.64
C ALA A 109 -3.84 5.27 -3.28
N ARG A 110 -4.07 6.01 -2.18
CA ARG A 110 -3.13 7.03 -1.68
C ARG A 110 -1.79 6.44 -1.26
N TYR A 111 -1.78 5.27 -0.61
CA TYR A 111 -0.55 4.56 -0.25
C TYR A 111 0.26 4.13 -1.48
N TYR A 112 -0.39 3.56 -2.51
CA TYR A 112 0.29 3.23 -3.77
C TYR A 112 0.90 4.46 -4.44
N LEU A 113 0.16 5.58 -4.48
CA LEU A 113 0.65 6.84 -5.03
C LEU A 113 1.83 7.39 -4.21
N LEU A 114 1.74 7.34 -2.89
CA LEU A 114 2.80 7.77 -1.98
C LEU A 114 4.09 7.00 -2.21
N ILE A 115 4.01 5.66 -2.31
CA ILE A 115 5.17 4.80 -2.58
C ILE A 115 5.74 5.07 -3.98
N ALA A 116 4.89 5.29 -4.99
CA ALA A 116 5.33 5.61 -6.33
C ALA A 116 6.09 6.95 -6.37
N GLN A 117 5.56 7.99 -5.75
CA GLN A 117 6.21 9.30 -5.62
C GLN A 117 7.54 9.20 -4.86
N ALA A 118 7.57 8.46 -3.73
CA ALA A 118 8.78 8.24 -2.95
C ALA A 118 9.87 7.50 -3.74
N SER A 119 9.46 6.55 -4.57
CA SER A 119 10.39 5.74 -5.39
C SER A 119 10.96 6.50 -6.57
N ALA A 120 10.23 7.47 -7.11
CA ALA A 120 10.61 8.24 -8.30
C ALA A 120 11.41 9.51 -7.96
N SER A 121 11.40 10.00 -6.72
CA SER A 121 11.99 11.28 -6.35
C SER A 121 13.38 11.11 -5.70
N GLU A 122 14.37 11.76 -6.27
CA GLU A 122 15.72 11.86 -5.66
C GLU A 122 15.72 12.67 -4.35
N ALA A 123 14.74 13.57 -4.17
CA ALA A 123 14.56 14.36 -2.95
C ALA A 123 13.94 13.56 -1.79
N THR A 124 13.62 12.29 -2.00
CA THR A 124 13.10 11.42 -0.94
C THR A 124 14.18 11.22 0.15
N PRO A 125 13.83 11.39 1.45
CA PRO A 125 14.78 11.22 2.54
C PRO A 125 15.48 9.86 2.50
N LYS A 126 16.78 9.83 2.77
CA LYS A 126 17.59 8.59 2.73
C LYS A 126 17.01 7.43 3.53
N PRO A 127 16.46 7.62 4.76
CA PRO A 127 15.83 6.52 5.51
C PRO A 127 14.64 5.87 4.76
N VAL A 128 13.85 6.69 4.04
CA VAL A 128 12.73 6.21 3.23
C VAL A 128 13.23 5.42 2.03
N GLN A 129 14.25 5.92 1.32
CA GLN A 129 14.86 5.20 0.20
C GLN A 129 15.41 3.84 0.64
N THR A 130 16.08 3.79 1.81
CA THR A 130 16.62 2.54 2.37
C THR A 130 15.51 1.55 2.69
N LEU A 131 14.42 2.01 3.32
CA LEU A 131 13.25 1.20 3.62
C LEU A 131 12.61 0.61 2.34
N ILE A 132 12.38 1.45 1.32
CA ILE A 132 11.80 1.00 0.05
C ILE A 132 12.67 -0.09 -0.60
N ARG A 133 14.00 0.08 -0.61
CA ARG A 133 14.92 -0.91 -1.18
C ARG A 133 14.88 -2.25 -0.43
N ALA A 134 14.73 -2.21 0.89
CA ALA A 134 14.68 -3.41 1.73
C ALA A 134 13.37 -4.19 1.56
N GLU A 135 12.24 -3.46 1.46
CA GLU A 135 10.91 -4.08 1.60
C GLU A 135 10.21 -4.40 0.28
N ARG A 136 10.60 -3.74 -0.82
CA ARG A 136 9.86 -3.82 -2.09
C ARG A 136 9.91 -5.18 -2.79
N ALA A 137 10.91 -6.01 -2.50
CA ALA A 137 11.15 -7.25 -3.26
C ALA A 137 10.15 -8.36 -2.89
N LEU A 138 9.80 -8.48 -1.62
CA LEU A 138 9.02 -9.59 -1.09
C LEU A 138 7.68 -9.85 -1.81
N PRO A 139 6.82 -8.85 -2.07
CA PRO A 139 5.56 -9.09 -2.77
C PRO A 139 5.73 -9.64 -4.20
N TYR A 140 6.79 -9.22 -4.88
CA TYR A 140 7.13 -9.73 -6.22
C TYR A 140 7.60 -11.18 -6.16
N GLU A 141 8.51 -11.49 -5.23
CA GLU A 141 9.02 -12.83 -5.05
C GLU A 141 7.91 -13.83 -4.68
N VAL A 142 6.97 -13.41 -3.82
CA VAL A 142 5.82 -14.24 -3.46
C VAL A 142 4.96 -14.52 -4.69
N MET A 143 4.62 -13.50 -5.48
CA MET A 143 3.82 -13.69 -6.68
C MET A 143 4.54 -14.55 -7.71
N ALA A 144 5.84 -14.37 -7.92
CA ALA A 144 6.63 -15.21 -8.82
C ALA A 144 6.62 -16.69 -8.40
N ARG A 145 6.71 -16.97 -7.08
CA ARG A 145 6.58 -18.35 -6.58
C ARG A 145 5.20 -18.94 -6.81
N ILE A 146 4.13 -18.14 -6.62
CA ILE A 146 2.75 -18.57 -6.88
C ILE A 146 2.56 -18.84 -8.38
N PHE A 147 3.03 -17.96 -9.27
CA PHE A 147 2.96 -18.16 -10.72
C PHE A 147 3.73 -19.41 -11.17
N ARG A 148 4.95 -19.59 -10.69
CA ARG A 148 5.75 -20.80 -10.98
C ARG A 148 5.06 -22.09 -10.53
N ALA A 149 4.38 -22.06 -9.39
CA ALA A 149 3.59 -23.20 -8.93
C ALA A 149 2.36 -23.46 -9.81
N GLY A 150 1.66 -22.39 -10.23
CA GLY A 150 0.49 -22.49 -11.09
C GLY A 150 0.80 -22.87 -12.55
N GLN A 151 2.00 -22.59 -13.03
CA GLN A 151 2.47 -23.11 -14.32
C GLN A 151 2.69 -24.62 -14.27
N ARG A 152 3.16 -25.15 -13.13
CA ARG A 152 3.35 -26.59 -12.95
C ARG A 152 2.04 -27.37 -12.88
N ASP A 153 0.98 -26.78 -12.35
CA ASP A 153 -0.35 -27.42 -12.28
C ASP A 153 -1.27 -27.04 -13.45
N GLY A 154 -0.78 -26.19 -14.38
CA GLY A 154 -1.51 -25.78 -15.58
C GLY A 154 -2.56 -24.68 -15.34
N SER A 155 -2.66 -24.10 -14.14
CA SER A 155 -3.65 -23.04 -13.83
C SER A 155 -3.20 -21.64 -14.26
N VAL A 156 -1.88 -21.42 -14.41
CA VAL A 156 -1.28 -20.13 -14.79
C VAL A 156 -0.69 -20.21 -16.19
N ARG A 157 -0.84 -19.13 -16.95
CA ARG A 157 -0.29 -19.01 -18.32
C ARG A 157 1.23 -19.17 -18.33
N GLU A 158 1.75 -19.67 -19.45
CA GLU A 158 3.18 -19.76 -19.70
C GLU A 158 3.82 -18.37 -19.76
N GLY A 159 5.12 -18.31 -19.45
CA GLY A 159 5.94 -17.12 -19.42
C GLY A 159 6.93 -17.15 -18.26
N ASP A 160 7.81 -16.17 -18.18
CA ASP A 160 8.70 -16.01 -17.04
C ASP A 160 7.91 -15.62 -15.79
N PRO A 161 7.97 -16.38 -14.67
CA PRO A 161 7.20 -16.08 -13.47
C PRO A 161 7.55 -14.73 -12.83
N GLU A 162 8.79 -14.28 -12.94
CA GLU A 162 9.27 -13.00 -12.47
C GLU A 162 8.68 -11.85 -13.30
N GLU A 163 8.63 -11.99 -14.62
CA GLU A 163 7.98 -11.02 -15.50
C GLU A 163 6.47 -10.95 -15.26
N LEU A 164 5.81 -12.10 -15.07
CA LEU A 164 4.38 -12.14 -14.70
C LEU A 164 4.13 -11.44 -13.37
N ALA A 165 5.02 -11.59 -12.38
CA ALA A 165 4.91 -10.88 -11.10
C ALA A 165 5.10 -9.37 -11.28
N VAL A 166 6.02 -8.93 -12.13
CA VAL A 166 6.19 -7.52 -12.48
C VAL A 166 4.91 -6.99 -13.14
N LEU A 167 4.36 -7.70 -14.14
CA LEU A 167 3.13 -7.32 -14.83
C LEU A 167 1.95 -7.21 -13.85
N PHE A 168 1.82 -8.16 -12.92
CA PHE A 168 0.79 -8.15 -11.88
C PHE A 168 0.86 -6.84 -11.05
N TRP A 169 2.03 -6.50 -10.54
CA TRP A 169 2.18 -5.32 -9.70
C TRP A 169 2.12 -4.00 -10.49
N VAL A 170 2.54 -3.98 -11.75
CA VAL A 170 2.36 -2.82 -12.65
C VAL A 170 0.88 -2.57 -12.89
N LEU A 171 0.09 -3.62 -13.12
CA LEU A 171 -1.36 -3.53 -13.29
C LEU A 171 -2.03 -2.95 -12.04
N ILE A 172 -1.75 -3.48 -10.86
CA ILE A 172 -2.31 -3.00 -9.59
C ILE A 172 -1.94 -1.53 -9.33
N ARG A 173 -0.68 -1.17 -9.53
CA ARG A 173 -0.24 0.23 -9.39
C ARG A 173 -0.91 1.16 -10.41
N GLY A 174 -1.08 0.70 -11.64
CA GLY A 174 -1.79 1.45 -12.67
C GLY A 174 -3.24 1.74 -12.25
N LEU A 175 -3.95 0.74 -11.74
CA LEU A 175 -5.30 0.89 -11.20
C LEU A 175 -5.34 1.84 -10.00
N ALA A 176 -4.37 1.75 -9.09
CA ALA A 176 -4.28 2.63 -7.93
C ALA A 176 -4.05 4.10 -8.32
N ILE A 177 -3.16 4.36 -9.27
CA ILE A 177 -2.93 5.71 -9.81
C ILE A 177 -4.19 6.23 -10.51
N HIS A 178 -4.84 5.38 -11.30
CA HIS A 178 -6.11 5.72 -11.96
C HIS A 178 -7.19 6.08 -10.93
N ARG A 179 -7.34 5.29 -9.85
CA ARG A 179 -8.25 5.59 -8.73
C ARG A 179 -7.93 6.93 -8.08
N ALA A 180 -6.66 7.19 -7.79
CA ALA A 180 -6.21 8.42 -7.13
C ALA A 180 -6.45 9.67 -8.00
N THR A 181 -6.40 9.54 -9.33
CA THR A 181 -6.55 10.66 -10.27
C THR A 181 -7.99 10.90 -10.70
N TRP A 182 -8.82 9.86 -10.79
CA TRP A 182 -10.21 9.95 -11.23
C TRP A 182 -11.22 10.08 -10.07
N GLY A 183 -10.79 9.83 -8.83
CA GLY A 183 -11.62 9.99 -7.64
C GLY A 183 -12.93 9.19 -7.73
N HIS A 184 -14.05 9.87 -7.52
CA HIS A 184 -15.37 9.24 -7.56
C HIS A 184 -15.79 8.69 -8.95
N GLY A 185 -15.10 9.09 -10.02
CA GLY A 185 -15.33 8.56 -11.37
C GLY A 185 -14.65 7.23 -11.63
N PHE A 186 -13.79 6.75 -10.73
CA PHE A 186 -13.08 5.49 -10.90
C PHE A 186 -14.05 4.30 -10.96
N ARG A 187 -13.83 3.46 -11.95
CA ARG A 187 -14.48 2.15 -12.07
C ARG A 187 -13.40 1.11 -12.29
N ALA A 188 -13.28 0.18 -11.36
CA ALA A 188 -12.38 -0.95 -11.52
C ALA A 188 -12.87 -1.87 -12.65
N PRO A 189 -11.97 -2.40 -13.49
CA PRO A 189 -12.32 -3.50 -14.37
C PRO A 189 -12.84 -4.70 -13.56
N PRO A 190 -13.75 -5.52 -14.11
CA PRO A 190 -14.16 -6.75 -13.43
C PRO A 190 -12.94 -7.66 -13.22
N VAL A 191 -12.85 -8.29 -12.05
CA VAL A 191 -11.72 -9.16 -11.70
C VAL A 191 -11.54 -10.28 -12.72
N SER A 192 -12.63 -10.77 -13.33
CA SER A 192 -12.57 -11.75 -14.42
C SER A 192 -11.77 -11.28 -15.65
N ALA A 193 -11.76 -9.99 -15.95
CA ALA A 193 -10.93 -9.44 -17.03
C ALA A 193 -9.45 -9.44 -16.66
N LEU A 194 -9.14 -9.19 -15.38
CA LEU A 194 -7.77 -9.17 -14.88
C LEU A 194 -7.19 -10.58 -14.72
N THR A 195 -8.01 -11.54 -14.26
CA THR A 195 -7.57 -12.94 -14.12
C THR A 195 -7.21 -13.56 -15.45
N ARG A 196 -7.92 -13.24 -16.55
CA ARG A 196 -7.61 -13.72 -17.90
C ARG A 196 -6.22 -13.36 -18.39
N ILE A 197 -5.58 -12.34 -17.81
CA ILE A 197 -4.20 -11.97 -18.16
C ILE A 197 -3.23 -13.05 -17.68
N PHE A 198 -3.50 -13.66 -16.52
CA PHE A 198 -2.58 -14.54 -15.83
C PHE A 198 -3.01 -16.02 -15.83
N LEU A 199 -4.32 -16.28 -15.89
CA LEU A 199 -4.88 -17.63 -15.73
C LEU A 199 -5.48 -18.13 -17.05
N PHE A 200 -5.48 -19.44 -17.21
CA PHE A 200 -6.35 -20.07 -18.18
C PHE A 200 -7.81 -20.01 -17.72
N GLU A 201 -8.74 -19.83 -18.63
CA GLU A 201 -10.17 -20.03 -18.35
C GLU A 201 -10.40 -21.55 -18.24
N GLY A 202 -10.84 -22.00 -17.08
CA GLY A 202 -11.29 -23.36 -16.86
C GLY A 202 -12.70 -23.57 -17.40
#